data_a44129c9daeffdeea54beef7542c46da
#
_entry.id   a44129c9daeffdeea54beef7542c46da
#
_cell.length_a   1.000
_cell.length_b   1.000
_cell.length_c   1.000
_cell.angle_alpha   90.00
_cell.angle_beta   90.00
_cell.angle_gamma   90.00
#
_symmetry.space_group_name_H-M   'P 1'
#
loop_
_entity.id
_entity.type
_entity.pdbx_description
1 polymer ?
#
loop_
_entity_poly.entity_id
_entity_poly.type
_entity_poly.pdbx_seq_one_letter_code
_entity_poly.pdbx_strand_id
1 'polypeptide(L)'
;MNIPHIPCLRLGESYQSLNHSEVKDYRDGSVRATLSQVNAGIIRRDLLKLGQAREALQKFSTRELIEISAKAGEYFLHAELPLGEGSALQSADDYMETLSATSGLPHVMVRRNMDKIHYALTHLELILNGLTRGIELSVLDQGFGEQSGS
;
A
#
# COMPACT_ATOMS: atom_id res chain seq x y z
N MET A 1 12.04 -12.15 -21.51
CA MET A 1 10.91 -11.65 -20.68
C MET A 1 11.09 -10.16 -20.49
N ASN A 2 10.02 -9.38 -20.59
CA ASN A 2 10.10 -7.95 -20.35
C ASN A 2 10.16 -7.72 -18.81
N ILE A 3 11.19 -7.04 -18.31
CA ILE A 3 11.35 -6.75 -16.89
C ILE A 3 10.34 -5.66 -16.52
N PRO A 4 9.41 -5.90 -15.57
CA PRO A 4 8.42 -4.90 -15.19
C PRO A 4 9.08 -3.71 -14.51
N HIS A 5 8.60 -2.51 -14.84
CA HIS A 5 8.98 -1.27 -14.18
C HIS A 5 7.88 -0.83 -13.22
N ILE A 6 8.24 -0.59 -11.96
CA ILE A 6 7.31 -0.15 -10.92
C ILE A 6 7.54 1.35 -10.70
N PRO A 7 6.59 2.22 -11.09
CA PRO A 7 6.68 3.65 -10.90
C PRO A 7 6.43 4.03 -9.43
N CYS A 8 6.77 5.26 -9.06
CA CYS A 8 6.28 5.85 -7.83
C CYS A 8 4.84 6.35 -8.00
N LEU A 9 4.06 6.32 -6.93
CA LEU A 9 2.78 7.04 -6.87
C LEU A 9 3.00 8.37 -6.15
N ARG A 10 2.66 9.46 -6.81
CA ARG A 10 2.79 10.81 -6.27
C ARG A 10 1.46 11.54 -6.36
N LEU A 11 0.83 11.81 -5.22
CA LEU A 11 -0.48 12.48 -5.17
C LEU A 11 -1.56 11.78 -6.03
N GLY A 12 -1.51 10.44 -6.11
CA GLY A 12 -2.43 9.63 -6.90
C GLY A 12 -2.02 9.41 -8.37
N GLU A 13 -0.95 10.07 -8.83
CA GLU A 13 -0.46 9.96 -10.21
C GLU A 13 0.79 9.07 -10.30
N SER A 14 0.88 8.30 -11.38
CA SER A 14 2.08 7.52 -11.70
C SER A 14 3.23 8.46 -12.08
N TYR A 15 4.42 8.18 -11.53
CA TYR A 15 5.62 8.96 -11.80
C TYR A 15 6.80 8.04 -12.08
N GLN A 16 7.34 8.14 -13.30
CA GLN A 16 8.60 7.49 -13.67
C GLN A 16 9.77 8.44 -13.42
N SER A 17 10.74 7.95 -12.64
CA SER A 17 11.99 8.67 -12.41
C SER A 17 13.05 8.24 -13.43
N LEU A 18 13.97 9.13 -13.74
CA LEU A 18 15.20 8.78 -14.48
C LEU A 18 16.17 7.95 -13.62
N ASN A 19 16.03 8.02 -12.30
CA ASN A 19 16.83 7.23 -11.36
C ASN A 19 16.06 5.99 -10.95
N HIS A 20 16.60 4.82 -11.25
CA HIS A 20 15.98 3.52 -10.99
C HIS A 20 16.87 2.67 -10.09
N SER A 21 16.27 1.78 -9.30
CA SER A 21 16.96 0.66 -8.65
C SER A 21 16.48 -0.65 -9.23
N GLU A 22 17.36 -1.64 -9.24
CA GLU A 22 17.03 -3.00 -9.66
C GLU A 22 16.69 -3.86 -8.46
N VAL A 23 15.61 -4.63 -8.58
CA VAL A 23 15.25 -5.69 -7.64
C VAL A 23 15.77 -7.00 -8.20
N LYS A 24 16.71 -7.62 -7.49
CA LYS A 24 17.43 -8.80 -7.98
C LYS A 24 17.05 -10.06 -7.21
N ASP A 25 17.05 -11.17 -7.90
CA ASP A 25 17.03 -12.49 -7.29
C ASP A 25 18.35 -12.71 -6.53
N TYR A 26 18.26 -13.08 -5.26
CA TYR A 26 19.47 -13.26 -4.42
C TYR A 26 20.30 -14.49 -4.82
N ARG A 27 19.71 -15.45 -5.57
CA ARG A 27 20.35 -16.71 -5.93
C ARG A 27 21.29 -16.57 -7.12
N ASP A 28 20.90 -15.79 -8.13
CA ASP A 28 21.61 -15.70 -9.40
C ASP A 28 21.88 -14.25 -9.87
N GLY A 29 21.37 -13.26 -9.13
CA GLY A 29 21.52 -11.84 -9.47
C GLY A 29 20.66 -11.37 -10.64
N SER A 30 19.76 -12.21 -11.18
CA SER A 30 18.87 -11.81 -12.27
C SER A 30 17.91 -10.69 -11.82
N VAL A 31 17.68 -9.72 -12.70
CA VAL A 31 16.78 -8.59 -12.40
C VAL A 31 15.33 -9.06 -12.55
N ARG A 32 14.55 -8.92 -11.47
CA ARG A 32 13.12 -9.28 -11.39
C ARG A 32 12.20 -8.09 -11.69
N ALA A 33 12.61 -6.89 -11.29
CA ALA A 33 11.88 -5.65 -11.53
C ALA A 33 12.83 -4.46 -11.46
N THR A 34 12.39 -3.31 -12.00
CA THR A 34 13.03 -2.02 -11.75
C THR A 34 12.07 -1.08 -11.02
N LEU A 35 12.59 -0.27 -10.10
CA LEU A 35 11.79 0.67 -9.29
C LEU A 35 12.23 2.10 -9.57
N SER A 36 11.28 3.00 -9.80
CA SER A 36 11.54 4.42 -9.79
C SER A 36 11.98 4.91 -8.42
N GLN A 37 13.02 5.73 -8.37
CA GLN A 37 13.53 6.36 -7.16
C GLN A 37 13.15 7.83 -7.12
N VAL A 38 12.84 8.36 -5.93
CA VAL A 38 12.61 9.79 -5.73
C VAL A 38 13.71 10.40 -4.86
N ASN A 39 14.10 11.61 -5.15
CA ASN A 39 15.08 12.35 -4.37
C ASN A 39 14.39 13.25 -3.31
N ALA A 40 15.19 13.77 -2.37
CA ALA A 40 14.70 14.64 -1.31
C ALA A 40 13.98 15.90 -1.83
N GLY A 41 14.36 16.42 -2.99
CA GLY A 41 13.72 17.59 -3.60
C GLY A 41 12.27 17.30 -4.04
N ILE A 42 12.04 16.13 -4.62
CA ILE A 42 10.71 15.65 -5.00
C ILE A 42 9.85 15.46 -3.75
N ILE A 43 10.39 14.79 -2.73
CA ILE A 43 9.68 14.56 -1.46
C ILE A 43 9.28 15.89 -0.81
N ARG A 44 10.21 16.86 -0.70
CA ARG A 44 9.90 18.18 -0.15
C ARG A 44 8.80 18.92 -0.90
N ARG A 45 8.81 18.83 -2.23
CA ARG A 45 7.75 19.44 -3.09
C ARG A 45 6.38 18.80 -2.82
N ASP A 46 6.34 17.49 -2.69
CA ASP A 46 5.08 16.76 -2.44
C ASP A 46 4.55 17.04 -1.03
N LEU A 47 5.43 17.17 -0.03
CA LEU A 47 5.05 17.56 1.33
C LEU A 47 4.38 18.93 1.39
N LEU A 48 4.73 19.89 0.52
CA LEU A 48 4.04 21.19 0.43
C LEU A 48 2.56 21.07 0.02
N LYS A 49 2.18 19.96 -0.62
CA LYS A 49 0.80 19.67 -1.05
C LYS A 49 0.06 18.74 -0.10
N LEU A 50 0.65 18.40 1.06
CA LEU A 50 0.07 17.46 2.02
C LEU A 50 -1.31 17.90 2.54
N GLY A 51 -1.55 19.22 2.65
CA GLY A 51 -2.87 19.77 2.99
C GLY A 51 -3.97 19.30 2.05
N GLN A 52 -3.73 19.35 0.74
CA GLN A 52 -4.68 18.90 -0.28
C GLN A 52 -4.96 17.39 -0.19
N ALA A 53 -3.91 16.59 0.08
CA ALA A 53 -4.06 15.14 0.27
C ALA A 53 -4.89 14.84 1.53
N ARG A 54 -4.68 15.59 2.63
CA ARG A 54 -5.49 15.47 3.85
C ARG A 54 -6.95 15.82 3.60
N GLU A 55 -7.24 16.93 2.92
CA GLU A 55 -8.60 17.33 2.56
C GLU A 55 -9.30 16.29 1.67
N ALA A 56 -8.55 15.67 0.74
CA ALA A 56 -9.09 14.60 -0.09
C ALA A 56 -9.42 13.35 0.73
N LEU A 57 -8.57 12.97 1.70
CA LEU A 57 -8.79 11.84 2.57
C LEU A 57 -9.97 12.07 3.53
N GLN A 58 -10.15 13.30 4.03
CA GLN A 58 -11.25 13.67 4.93
C GLN A 58 -12.66 13.62 4.28
N LYS A 59 -12.75 13.44 2.96
CA LYS A 59 -14.02 13.21 2.26
C LYS A 59 -14.60 11.81 2.49
N PHE A 60 -13.78 10.88 2.98
CA PHE A 60 -14.19 9.53 3.30
C PHE A 60 -14.42 9.41 4.80
N SER A 61 -15.51 8.77 5.17
CA SER A 61 -15.75 8.37 6.56
C SER A 61 -14.79 7.24 6.97
N THR A 62 -14.57 7.08 8.25
CA THR A 62 -13.79 5.96 8.81
C THR A 62 -14.36 4.62 8.35
N ARG A 63 -15.68 4.48 8.29
CA ARG A 63 -16.35 3.27 7.80
C ARG A 63 -16.03 2.97 6.33
N GLU A 64 -16.09 3.96 5.46
CA GLU A 64 -15.72 3.80 4.05
C GLU A 64 -14.25 3.40 3.89
N LEU A 65 -13.35 3.97 4.70
CA LEU A 65 -11.93 3.58 4.67
C LEU A 65 -11.70 2.14 5.14
N ILE A 66 -12.47 1.67 6.13
CA ILE A 66 -12.45 0.27 6.56
C ILE A 66 -12.92 -0.66 5.44
N GLU A 67 -14.02 -0.33 4.76
CA GLU A 67 -14.56 -1.12 3.65
C GLU A 67 -13.59 -1.17 2.45
N ILE A 68 -12.99 -0.03 2.09
CA ILE A 68 -11.95 0.04 1.06
C ILE A 68 -10.75 -0.85 1.42
N SER A 69 -10.32 -0.81 2.67
CA SER A 69 -9.19 -1.61 3.15
C SER A 69 -9.51 -3.11 3.14
N ALA A 70 -10.72 -3.50 3.56
CA ALA A 70 -11.15 -4.89 3.50
C ALA A 70 -11.18 -5.40 2.05
N LYS A 71 -11.71 -4.62 1.13
CA LYS A 71 -11.71 -4.95 -0.30
C LYS A 71 -10.29 -5.05 -0.88
N ALA A 72 -9.38 -4.17 -0.46
CA ALA A 72 -7.97 -4.26 -0.84
C ALA A 72 -7.31 -5.54 -0.31
N GLY A 73 -7.66 -5.98 0.91
CA GLY A 73 -7.22 -7.26 1.47
C GLY A 73 -7.65 -8.46 0.64
N GLU A 74 -8.92 -8.48 0.19
CA GLU A 74 -9.42 -9.53 -0.69
C GLU A 74 -8.68 -9.55 -2.04
N TYR A 75 -8.46 -8.38 -2.64
CA TYR A 75 -7.69 -8.30 -3.88
C TYR A 75 -6.25 -8.77 -3.70
N PHE A 76 -5.62 -8.46 -2.57
CA PHE A 76 -4.24 -8.86 -2.29
C PHE A 76 -4.02 -10.38 -2.31
N LEU A 77 -4.99 -11.17 -1.81
CA LEU A 77 -4.86 -12.62 -1.79
C LEU A 77 -5.50 -13.35 -2.99
N HIS A 78 -6.50 -12.75 -3.65
CA HIS A 78 -7.36 -13.50 -4.56
C HIS A 78 -7.42 -12.94 -5.98
N ALA A 79 -6.89 -11.74 -6.23
CA ALA A 79 -6.90 -11.15 -7.56
C ALA A 79 -5.55 -11.27 -8.26
N GLU A 80 -5.59 -11.18 -9.58
CA GLU A 80 -4.43 -10.85 -10.41
C GLU A 80 -4.35 -9.34 -10.54
N LEU A 81 -3.29 -8.75 -10.02
CA LEU A 81 -3.13 -7.29 -9.95
C LEU A 81 -2.10 -6.81 -10.98
N PRO A 82 -2.31 -5.62 -11.56
CA PRO A 82 -1.32 -5.02 -12.43
C PRO A 82 0.01 -4.81 -11.71
N LEU A 83 1.10 -5.23 -12.33
CA LEU A 83 2.45 -5.04 -11.82
C LEU A 83 3.14 -3.92 -12.62
N GLY A 84 3.24 -2.75 -12.02
CA GLY A 84 3.85 -1.60 -12.66
C GLY A 84 3.05 -1.04 -13.83
N GLU A 85 3.76 -0.48 -14.81
CA GLU A 85 3.17 0.02 -16.04
C GLU A 85 3.27 -1.05 -17.14
N GLY A 86 2.14 -1.37 -17.76
CA GLY A 86 2.09 -2.36 -18.83
C GLY A 86 1.04 -3.44 -18.60
N SER A 87 1.20 -4.58 -19.28
CA SER A 87 0.26 -5.70 -19.25
C SER A 87 0.65 -6.82 -18.27
N ALA A 88 1.72 -6.62 -17.49
CA ALA A 88 2.15 -7.62 -16.51
C ALA A 88 1.15 -7.68 -15.35
N LEU A 89 0.67 -8.89 -15.05
CA LEU A 89 -0.16 -9.17 -13.89
C LEU A 89 0.64 -9.99 -12.88
N GLN A 90 0.28 -9.87 -11.62
CA GLN A 90 0.87 -10.63 -10.51
C GLN A 90 -0.25 -11.24 -9.68
N SER A 91 -0.24 -12.55 -9.55
CA SER A 91 -1.08 -13.28 -8.61
C SER A 91 -0.45 -13.30 -7.21
N ALA A 92 -1.19 -13.77 -6.20
CA ALA A 92 -0.67 -13.97 -4.85
C ALA A 92 0.50 -14.97 -4.83
N ASP A 93 0.48 -16.00 -5.66
CA ASP A 93 1.56 -16.98 -5.77
C ASP A 93 2.81 -16.40 -6.44
N ASP A 94 2.65 -15.60 -7.51
CA ASP A 94 3.75 -14.87 -8.13
C ASP A 94 4.39 -13.88 -7.17
N TYR A 95 3.58 -13.19 -6.35
CA TYR A 95 4.08 -12.31 -5.29
C TYR A 95 4.91 -13.08 -4.27
N MET A 96 4.40 -14.24 -3.79
CA MET A 96 5.10 -15.09 -2.83
C MET A 96 6.45 -15.57 -3.40
N GLU A 97 6.47 -16.04 -4.64
CA GLU A 97 7.68 -16.51 -5.32
C GLU A 97 8.69 -15.36 -5.50
N THR A 98 8.23 -14.20 -5.96
CA THR A 98 9.08 -13.03 -6.18
C THR A 98 9.64 -12.50 -4.87
N LEU A 99 8.84 -12.40 -3.81
CA LEU A 99 9.31 -11.95 -2.50
C LEU A 99 10.30 -12.94 -1.90
N SER A 100 10.08 -14.24 -2.04
CA SER A 100 11.04 -15.26 -1.63
C SER A 100 12.35 -15.13 -2.40
N ALA A 101 12.29 -14.98 -3.73
CA ALA A 101 13.45 -14.85 -4.60
C ALA A 101 14.28 -13.58 -4.32
N THR A 102 13.65 -12.50 -3.91
CA THR A 102 14.32 -11.20 -3.68
C THR A 102 14.79 -10.98 -2.24
N SER A 103 14.19 -11.68 -1.27
CA SER A 103 14.50 -11.53 0.15
C SER A 103 15.18 -12.73 0.79
N GLY A 104 15.15 -13.89 0.15
CA GLY A 104 15.61 -15.15 0.74
C GLY A 104 14.64 -15.77 1.76
N LEU A 105 13.46 -15.22 1.97
CA LEU A 105 12.48 -15.76 2.91
C LEU A 105 11.88 -17.07 2.37
N PRO A 106 11.73 -18.13 3.20
CA PRO A 106 10.99 -19.32 2.81
C PRO A 106 9.53 -19.02 2.45
N HIS A 107 8.98 -19.71 1.45
CA HIS A 107 7.59 -19.52 0.99
C HIS A 107 6.56 -19.60 2.13
N VAL A 108 6.75 -20.51 3.10
CA VAL A 108 5.85 -20.64 4.25
C VAL A 108 5.83 -19.38 5.12
N MET A 109 6.96 -18.67 5.24
CA MET A 109 7.03 -17.42 6.00
C MET A 109 6.39 -16.27 5.23
N VAL A 110 6.61 -16.21 3.91
CA VAL A 110 5.96 -15.23 3.05
C VAL A 110 4.44 -15.41 3.12
N ARG A 111 3.95 -16.65 2.94
CA ARG A 111 2.50 -16.95 3.01
C ARG A 111 1.90 -16.52 4.35
N ARG A 112 2.52 -16.88 5.46
CA ARG A 112 2.06 -16.46 6.81
C ARG A 112 2.03 -14.93 6.97
N ASN A 113 2.96 -14.22 6.35
CA ASN A 113 2.96 -12.76 6.38
C ASN A 113 1.83 -12.18 5.53
N MET A 114 1.57 -12.77 4.36
CA MET A 114 0.43 -12.40 3.51
C MET A 114 -0.90 -12.60 4.24
N ASP A 115 -1.08 -13.74 4.93
CA ASP A 115 -2.27 -14.03 5.73
C ASP A 115 -2.47 -12.99 6.85
N LYS A 116 -1.38 -12.54 7.49
CA LYS A 116 -1.44 -11.48 8.50
C LYS A 116 -1.84 -10.12 7.91
N ILE A 117 -1.32 -9.78 6.73
CA ILE A 117 -1.69 -8.54 6.02
C ILE A 117 -3.17 -8.58 5.67
N HIS A 118 -3.63 -9.67 5.08
CA HIS A 118 -5.04 -9.88 4.76
C HIS A 118 -5.92 -9.76 6.03
N TYR A 119 -5.56 -10.47 7.10
CA TYR A 119 -6.28 -10.40 8.37
C TYR A 119 -6.37 -8.96 8.90
N ALA A 120 -5.26 -8.23 8.91
CA ALA A 120 -5.24 -6.84 9.37
C ALA A 120 -6.18 -5.94 8.55
N LEU A 121 -6.14 -6.07 7.21
CA LEU A 121 -6.97 -5.26 6.31
C LEU A 121 -8.46 -5.58 6.42
N THR A 122 -8.81 -6.86 6.61
CA THR A 122 -10.21 -7.31 6.70
C THR A 122 -10.82 -7.19 8.10
N HIS A 123 -10.00 -6.92 9.14
CA HIS A 123 -10.44 -6.81 10.54
C HIS A 123 -10.14 -5.43 11.14
N LEU A 124 -10.03 -4.38 10.31
CA LEU A 124 -9.70 -3.03 10.80
C LEU A 124 -10.71 -2.50 11.82
N GLU A 125 -12.01 -2.77 11.65
CA GLU A 125 -13.03 -2.33 12.63
C GLU A 125 -12.77 -2.95 14.01
N LEU A 126 -12.47 -4.26 14.07
CA LEU A 126 -12.12 -4.94 15.30
C LEU A 126 -10.86 -4.35 15.95
N ILE A 127 -9.84 -4.09 15.11
CA ILE A 127 -8.55 -3.52 15.56
C ILE A 127 -8.77 -2.11 16.11
N LEU A 128 -9.50 -1.25 15.39
CA LEU A 128 -9.81 0.11 15.83
C LEU A 128 -10.63 0.10 17.11
N ASN A 129 -11.63 -0.76 17.22
CA ASN A 129 -12.43 -0.91 18.45
C ASN A 129 -11.56 -1.28 19.65
N GLY A 130 -10.60 -2.19 19.47
CA GLY A 130 -9.62 -2.54 20.51
C GLY A 130 -8.71 -1.38 20.89
N LEU A 131 -8.19 -0.64 19.90
CA LEU A 131 -7.28 0.50 20.12
C LEU A 131 -7.99 1.70 20.78
N THR A 132 -9.22 1.97 20.38
CA THR A 132 -10.02 3.10 20.86
C THR A 132 -10.85 2.77 22.13
N ARG A 133 -10.80 1.53 22.60
CA ARG A 133 -11.62 1.03 23.72
C ARG A 133 -13.13 1.20 23.51
N GLY A 134 -13.59 0.97 22.29
CA GLY A 134 -15.01 1.02 21.94
C GLY A 134 -15.57 2.39 21.66
N ILE A 135 -14.72 3.37 21.27
CA ILE A 135 -15.22 4.66 20.78
C ILE A 135 -15.94 4.44 19.44
N GLU A 136 -17.12 5.03 19.31
CA GLU A 136 -17.90 5.01 18.06
C GLU A 136 -17.10 5.58 16.88
N LEU A 137 -17.16 4.92 15.71
CA LEU A 137 -16.40 5.33 14.53
C LEU A 137 -16.72 6.76 14.08
N SER A 138 -17.96 7.22 14.28
CA SER A 138 -18.39 8.59 13.97
C SER A 138 -17.59 9.67 14.72
N VAL A 139 -17.07 9.34 15.89
CA VAL A 139 -16.21 10.24 16.67
C VAL A 139 -14.86 10.44 15.99
N LEU A 140 -14.33 9.41 15.31
CA LEU A 140 -13.10 9.52 14.53
C LEU A 140 -13.25 10.44 13.33
N ASP A 141 -14.46 10.55 12.78
CA ASP A 141 -14.77 11.43 11.64
C ASP A 141 -14.95 12.89 12.07
N GLN A 142 -15.62 13.12 13.19
CA GLN A 142 -16.04 14.45 13.64
C GLN A 142 -15.07 15.09 14.66
N GLY A 143 -14.20 14.27 15.27
CA GLY A 143 -13.34 14.69 16.38
C GLY A 143 -14.09 14.86 17.69
N PHE A 144 -13.33 14.91 18.78
CA PHE A 144 -13.82 15.29 20.11
C PHE A 144 -13.47 16.78 20.31
N GLY A 145 -14.45 17.61 20.57
CA GLY A 145 -14.24 18.99 20.98
C GLY A 145 -15.51 19.80 20.84
N GLU A 146 -15.74 20.68 21.80
CA GLU A 146 -16.70 21.75 21.61
C GLU A 146 -16.29 22.56 20.36
N GLN A 147 -17.19 22.67 19.39
CA GLN A 147 -17.05 23.72 18.40
C GLN A 147 -17.05 25.03 19.19
N SER A 148 -15.86 25.60 19.41
CA SER A 148 -15.77 26.95 19.91
C SER A 148 -16.41 27.82 18.86
N GLY A 149 -17.69 28.12 19.08
CA GLY A 149 -18.44 29.09 18.31
C GLY A 149 -17.70 30.42 18.40
N SER A 150 -17.28 30.91 17.26
CA SER A 150 -16.91 32.32 17.05
C SER A 150 -18.13 33.10 16.71
#